data_554e0dea848316dec16d7fc4ac4aa33c
#
_entry.id   554e0dea848316dec16d7fc4ac4aa33c
#
_cell.length_a   1.000
_cell.length_b   1.000
_cell.length_c   1.000
_cell.angle_alpha   90.00
_cell.angle_beta   90.00
_cell.angle_gamma   90.00
#
_symmetry.space_group_name_H-M   'P 1'
#
loop_
_entity.id
_entity.type
_entity.pdbx_description
1 polymer ?
#
loop_
_entity_poly.entity_id
_entity_poly.type
_entity_poly.pdbx_seq_one_letter_code
_entity_poly.pdbx_strand_id
1 'polypeptide(L)'
;MTSQAPTIFSLQAPKDVSLTELETELGQIWQSYGIAGEDGMLPAATRATTFTLVVYEPEETQVLLAALGYYNGPIDGILGPQTQVALREVQKKHGLQETGTATEETIALLRQELATNENGNVNLPYATDSGSPRVADEIAIRNPCRIITLSPIAGEDVGVKAQVSAYCPIQKQASSTLVCCEYITLTGTAAALERVAGMIPALLIGGLPKFLWWKATPDANNALFKRLAAVCNNVIVDSCNFNEPEQDLLNLQELVENEIPLADLNWRRLSGWQELTAEAYDPPQRRAALSEIDRVNIDYEKGSPVQALLFLGWLASRLQWQPVSYQRESGDYDITRVNFVTLDQKQVEAELAGVPVADVGQIPGDLIALRLSSTNLQANCGTVICSETGGCMRMETQGGAQSTGLFQHVTSLSEQKAEALLSQQVQRWGHEALFEESLAVTAKMLMLGKSE
;
A
#
# COMPACT_ATOMS: atom_id res chain seq x y z
N MET A 1 -21.36 -6.02 15.17
CA MET A 1 -20.91 -5.51 16.49
C MET A 1 -20.21 -4.20 16.24
N THR A 2 -20.76 -3.08 16.65
CA THR A 2 -20.14 -1.75 16.50
C THR A 2 -18.88 -1.71 17.35
N SER A 3 -17.73 -1.82 16.72
CA SER A 3 -16.44 -1.57 17.36
C SER A 3 -16.39 -0.09 17.77
N GLN A 4 -16.51 0.18 19.06
CA GLN A 4 -16.19 1.51 19.59
C GLN A 4 -14.71 1.78 19.27
N ALA A 5 -14.45 2.92 18.64
CA ALA A 5 -13.08 3.38 18.42
C ALA A 5 -12.32 3.36 19.75
N PRO A 6 -11.11 2.82 19.78
CA PRO A 6 -10.32 2.78 21.02
C PRO A 6 -9.99 4.21 21.46
N THR A 7 -10.10 4.46 22.74
CA THR A 7 -9.83 5.77 23.31
C THR A 7 -8.32 5.94 23.47
N ILE A 8 -7.77 7.00 22.86
CA ILE A 8 -6.35 7.37 22.98
C ILE A 8 -6.24 8.55 23.93
N PHE A 9 -5.26 8.49 24.80
CA PHE A 9 -4.92 9.57 25.71
C PHE A 9 -3.67 10.29 25.19
N SER A 10 -3.79 11.62 25.00
CA SER A 10 -2.64 12.47 24.67
C SER A 10 -1.84 12.73 25.93
N LEU A 11 -0.66 12.13 26.04
CA LEU A 11 0.28 12.39 27.12
C LEU A 11 0.97 13.73 26.90
N GLN A 12 1.41 13.97 25.67
CA GLN A 12 2.02 15.21 25.20
C GLN A 12 1.44 15.56 23.84
N ALA A 13 0.72 16.68 23.78
CA ALA A 13 0.27 17.25 22.49
C ALA A 13 1.49 17.65 21.62
N PRO A 14 1.32 17.77 20.29
CA PRO A 14 2.40 18.18 19.40
C PRO A 14 3.08 19.46 19.90
N LYS A 15 4.39 19.41 20.09
CA LYS A 15 5.25 20.52 20.55
C LYS A 15 6.33 20.77 19.50
N ASP A 16 6.45 22.01 19.04
CA ASP A 16 7.55 22.43 18.18
C ASP A 16 8.88 22.38 18.92
N VAL A 17 9.89 21.81 18.25
CA VAL A 17 11.23 21.63 18.80
C VAL A 17 12.28 21.88 17.72
N SER A 18 13.51 22.19 18.12
CA SER A 18 14.61 22.21 17.16
C SER A 18 15.06 20.79 16.81
N LEU A 19 15.61 20.59 15.62
CA LEU A 19 16.12 19.29 15.17
C LEU A 19 17.18 18.70 16.13
N THR A 20 17.95 19.56 16.79
CA THR A 20 19.00 19.16 17.73
C THR A 20 18.49 18.78 19.12
N GLU A 21 17.27 19.15 19.45
CA GLU A 21 16.65 18.94 20.77
C GLU A 21 15.65 17.77 20.80
N LEU A 22 15.37 17.13 19.67
CA LEU A 22 14.37 16.07 19.54
C LEU A 22 14.50 14.98 20.62
N GLU A 23 15.69 14.39 20.77
CA GLU A 23 15.91 13.32 21.76
C GLU A 23 15.87 13.84 23.21
N THR A 24 16.30 15.08 23.42
CA THR A 24 16.26 15.72 24.75
C THR A 24 14.82 15.94 25.19
N GLU A 25 13.97 16.47 24.31
CA GLU A 25 12.57 16.71 24.58
C GLU A 25 11.78 15.42 24.80
N LEU A 26 12.03 14.39 23.97
CA LEU A 26 11.47 13.06 24.20
C LEU A 26 11.89 12.50 25.57
N GLY A 27 13.18 12.68 25.96
CA GLY A 27 13.69 12.28 27.26
C GLY A 27 12.97 12.98 28.43
N GLN A 28 12.68 14.28 28.27
CA GLN A 28 11.95 15.07 29.30
C GLN A 28 10.49 14.59 29.45
N ILE A 29 9.82 14.23 28.36
CA ILE A 29 8.46 13.66 28.41
C ILE A 29 8.47 12.42 29.31
N TRP A 30 9.40 11.48 29.09
CA TRP A 30 9.44 10.24 29.87
C TRP A 30 9.91 10.45 31.32
N GLN A 31 10.74 11.43 31.57
CA GLN A 31 11.09 11.80 32.96
C GLN A 31 9.89 12.39 33.74
N SER A 32 9.05 13.17 33.05
CA SER A 32 7.89 13.82 33.67
C SER A 32 6.74 12.85 33.95
N TYR A 33 6.53 11.85 33.10
CA TYR A 33 5.38 10.92 33.14
C TYR A 33 5.76 9.48 33.54
N GLY A 34 7.03 9.19 33.72
CA GLY A 34 7.53 7.85 34.12
C GLY A 34 7.19 7.43 35.54
N ILE A 35 6.74 8.36 36.39
CA ILE A 35 6.33 8.14 37.78
C ILE A 35 4.81 8.35 37.88
N ALA A 36 4.11 7.45 38.58
CA ALA A 36 2.68 7.64 38.84
C ALA A 36 2.46 8.96 39.58
N GLY A 37 1.45 9.73 39.18
CA GLY A 37 1.13 11.00 39.83
C GLY A 37 0.90 10.82 41.34
N GLU A 38 1.35 11.75 42.13
CA GLU A 38 1.21 11.71 43.60
C GLU A 38 -0.26 11.57 44.06
N ASP A 39 -1.21 12.00 43.18
CA ASP A 39 -2.66 11.92 43.46
C ASP A 39 -3.28 10.58 42.95
N GLY A 40 -2.51 9.65 42.41
CA GLY A 40 -3.01 8.36 41.88
C GLY A 40 -3.98 8.46 40.71
N MET A 41 -4.17 9.64 40.12
CA MET A 41 -5.10 9.87 39.00
C MET A 41 -4.54 9.48 37.63
N LEU A 42 -3.21 9.45 37.47
CA LEU A 42 -2.57 9.06 36.22
C LEU A 42 -1.62 7.87 36.45
N PRO A 43 -1.78 6.75 35.73
CA PRO A 43 -0.83 5.65 35.78
C PRO A 43 0.54 6.10 35.23
N ALA A 44 1.61 5.48 35.70
CA ALA A 44 2.94 5.68 35.16
C ALA A 44 2.92 5.34 33.62
N ALA A 45 3.58 6.16 32.83
CA ALA A 45 3.70 5.95 31.39
C ALA A 45 5.14 5.60 31.01
N THR A 46 5.31 4.65 30.09
CA THR A 46 6.61 4.27 29.54
C THR A 46 6.56 4.26 28.02
N ARG A 47 7.69 4.57 27.40
CA ARG A 47 7.80 4.48 25.94
C ARG A 47 7.78 3.02 25.49
N ALA A 48 7.19 2.78 24.32
CA ALA A 48 7.28 1.51 23.64
C ALA A 48 8.70 1.30 23.10
N THR A 49 9.21 0.08 23.28
CA THR A 49 10.53 -0.36 22.79
C THR A 49 10.37 -1.61 21.92
N THR A 50 9.47 -1.56 20.94
CA THR A 50 9.14 -2.69 20.06
C THR A 50 9.83 -2.58 18.70
N PHE A 51 9.64 -1.47 18.00
CA PHE A 51 10.25 -1.16 16.71
C PHE A 51 10.20 0.36 16.46
N THR A 52 10.84 0.80 15.38
CA THR A 52 10.67 2.16 14.83
C THR A 52 10.03 2.07 13.47
N LEU A 53 9.00 2.89 13.24
CA LEU A 53 8.34 3.06 11.95
C LEU A 53 8.67 4.45 11.40
N VAL A 54 9.33 4.51 10.26
CA VAL A 54 9.51 5.74 9.48
C VAL A 54 8.40 5.78 8.45
N VAL A 55 7.65 6.86 8.39
CA VAL A 55 6.56 7.07 7.42
C VAL A 55 6.95 8.24 6.52
N TYR A 56 6.99 8.02 5.22
CA TYR A 56 7.10 9.10 4.24
C TYR A 56 5.72 9.34 3.63
N GLU A 57 5.16 10.53 3.90
CA GLU A 57 3.87 10.93 3.37
C GLU A 57 4.00 11.43 1.92
N PRO A 58 3.00 11.22 1.05
CA PRO A 58 2.99 11.82 -0.27
C PRO A 58 2.81 13.34 -0.19
N GLU A 59 3.32 14.08 -1.16
CA GLU A 59 3.15 15.52 -1.23
C GLU A 59 1.71 15.87 -1.69
N GLU A 60 1.03 16.71 -0.93
CA GLU A 60 -0.40 17.00 -1.08
C GLU A 60 -0.76 17.54 -2.48
N THR A 61 0.07 18.43 -3.04
CA THR A 61 -0.22 19.04 -4.34
C THR A 61 -0.28 18.01 -5.46
N GLN A 62 0.69 17.09 -5.51
CA GLN A 62 0.71 16.02 -6.51
C GLN A 62 -0.50 15.09 -6.35
N VAL A 63 -0.86 14.78 -5.10
CA VAL A 63 -2.05 13.97 -4.79
C VAL A 63 -3.33 14.64 -5.30
N LEU A 64 -3.51 15.93 -5.02
CA LEU A 64 -4.68 16.69 -5.47
C LEU A 64 -4.75 16.78 -7.00
N LEU A 65 -3.61 17.06 -7.65
CA LEU A 65 -3.53 17.13 -9.11
C LEU A 65 -3.83 15.78 -9.76
N ALA A 66 -3.34 14.69 -9.21
CA ALA A 66 -3.60 13.34 -9.71
C ALA A 66 -5.08 12.96 -9.53
N ALA A 67 -5.65 13.20 -8.34
CA ALA A 67 -7.06 12.92 -8.05
C ALA A 67 -8.03 13.70 -8.97
N LEU A 68 -7.65 14.90 -9.40
CA LEU A 68 -8.43 15.71 -10.32
C LEU A 68 -8.12 15.46 -11.81
N GLY A 69 -7.20 14.54 -12.11
CA GLY A 69 -6.84 14.15 -13.48
C GLY A 69 -5.93 15.13 -14.21
N TYR A 70 -5.33 16.11 -13.53
CA TYR A 70 -4.36 17.03 -14.11
C TYR A 70 -2.94 16.48 -14.15
N TYR A 71 -2.65 15.42 -13.39
CA TYR A 71 -1.32 14.86 -13.25
C TYR A 71 -1.34 13.34 -13.27
N ASN A 72 -0.47 12.75 -14.10
CA ASN A 72 -0.34 11.29 -14.24
C ASN A 72 1.09 10.80 -13.90
N GLY A 73 1.95 11.68 -13.38
CA GLY A 73 3.31 11.31 -13.02
C GLY A 73 3.43 10.72 -11.62
N PRO A 74 4.64 10.35 -11.21
CA PRO A 74 4.89 9.76 -9.89
C PRO A 74 4.60 10.76 -8.77
N ILE A 75 3.98 10.31 -7.70
CA ILE A 75 3.76 11.10 -6.49
C ILE A 75 4.97 10.91 -5.57
N ASP A 76 6.01 11.70 -5.80
CA ASP A 76 7.34 11.58 -5.17
C ASP A 76 7.72 12.79 -4.29
N GLY A 77 6.89 13.83 -4.30
CA GLY A 77 7.17 15.10 -3.63
C GLY A 77 8.10 16.03 -4.40
N ILE A 78 8.53 15.64 -5.61
CA ILE A 78 9.44 16.44 -6.45
C ILE A 78 8.63 17.30 -7.42
N LEU A 79 8.72 18.62 -7.30
CA LEU A 79 8.10 19.57 -8.22
C LEU A 79 8.85 19.63 -9.55
N GLY A 80 8.82 18.51 -10.29
CA GLY A 80 9.43 18.37 -11.60
C GLY A 80 8.67 19.09 -12.72
N PRO A 81 9.18 19.02 -13.98
CA PRO A 81 8.54 19.68 -15.13
C PRO A 81 7.09 19.25 -15.35
N GLN A 82 6.76 17.99 -15.14
CA GLN A 82 5.39 17.47 -15.30
C GLN A 82 4.41 18.08 -14.28
N THR A 83 4.82 18.13 -13.00
CA THR A 83 4.03 18.78 -11.95
C THR A 83 3.82 20.28 -12.22
N GLN A 84 4.87 20.97 -12.70
CA GLN A 84 4.76 22.39 -13.08
C GLN A 84 3.80 22.61 -14.24
N VAL A 85 3.76 21.71 -15.24
CA VAL A 85 2.80 21.78 -16.35
C VAL A 85 1.38 21.62 -15.83
N ALA A 86 1.12 20.60 -15.00
CA ALA A 86 -0.18 20.37 -14.37
C ALA A 86 -0.65 21.59 -13.55
N LEU A 87 0.25 22.19 -12.76
CA LEU A 87 -0.05 23.39 -11.99
C LEU A 87 -0.42 24.58 -12.89
N ARG A 88 0.30 24.80 -13.99
CA ARG A 88 -0.05 25.86 -14.94
C ARG A 88 -1.41 25.64 -15.58
N GLU A 89 -1.75 24.40 -15.89
CA GLU A 89 -3.07 24.05 -16.43
C GLU A 89 -4.19 24.41 -15.46
N VAL A 90 -4.05 24.04 -14.19
CA VAL A 90 -5.01 24.41 -13.13
C VAL A 90 -5.08 25.92 -12.97
N GLN A 91 -3.93 26.59 -12.87
CA GLN A 91 -3.87 28.07 -12.71
C GLN A 91 -4.56 28.78 -13.87
N LYS A 92 -4.32 28.32 -15.10
CA LYS A 92 -4.99 28.85 -16.29
C LYS A 92 -6.51 28.63 -16.26
N LYS A 93 -6.95 27.42 -15.92
CA LYS A 93 -8.39 27.07 -15.83
C LYS A 93 -9.12 27.98 -14.83
N HIS A 94 -8.48 28.29 -13.71
CA HIS A 94 -9.06 29.14 -12.66
C HIS A 94 -8.71 30.62 -12.76
N GLY A 95 -8.04 31.05 -13.82
CA GLY A 95 -7.72 32.48 -14.07
C GLY A 95 -6.64 33.04 -13.14
N LEU A 96 -5.82 32.17 -12.55
CA LEU A 96 -4.66 32.56 -11.76
C LEU A 96 -3.44 32.86 -12.64
N GLN A 97 -2.41 33.45 -12.05
CA GLN A 97 -1.13 33.64 -12.72
C GLN A 97 -0.47 32.26 -12.94
N GLU A 98 -0.10 31.97 -14.20
CA GLU A 98 0.50 30.67 -14.61
C GLU A 98 1.97 30.55 -14.17
N THR A 99 2.22 30.48 -12.86
CA THR A 99 3.57 30.39 -12.30
C THR A 99 4.14 28.96 -12.39
N GLY A 100 3.28 27.94 -12.38
CA GLY A 100 3.69 26.52 -12.25
C GLY A 100 4.20 26.17 -10.86
N THR A 101 3.91 27.01 -9.85
CA THR A 101 4.25 26.77 -8.45
C THR A 101 2.97 26.53 -7.63
N ALA A 102 3.06 25.66 -6.61
CA ALA A 102 1.96 25.38 -5.72
C ALA A 102 1.86 26.49 -4.65
N THR A 103 1.10 27.56 -4.98
CA THR A 103 0.79 28.60 -4.01
C THR A 103 -0.36 28.17 -3.10
N GLU A 104 -0.50 28.79 -1.92
CA GLU A 104 -1.65 28.52 -1.02
C GLU A 104 -2.99 28.68 -1.73
N GLU A 105 -3.11 29.69 -2.60
CA GLU A 105 -4.30 29.95 -3.39
C GLU A 105 -4.57 28.79 -4.38
N THR A 106 -3.54 28.30 -5.07
CA THR A 106 -3.65 27.15 -5.98
C THR A 106 -4.07 25.88 -5.22
N ILE A 107 -3.47 25.61 -4.06
CA ILE A 107 -3.80 24.43 -3.22
C ILE A 107 -5.24 24.54 -2.69
N ALA A 108 -5.65 25.71 -2.23
CA ALA A 108 -7.01 25.95 -1.75
C ALA A 108 -8.05 25.71 -2.85
N LEU A 109 -7.77 26.14 -4.08
CA LEU A 109 -8.64 25.87 -5.24
C LEU A 109 -8.71 24.39 -5.58
N LEU A 110 -7.58 23.67 -5.58
CA LEU A 110 -7.56 22.22 -5.81
C LEU A 110 -8.40 21.47 -4.78
N ARG A 111 -8.29 21.83 -3.49
CA ARG A 111 -9.13 21.26 -2.42
C ARG A 111 -10.61 21.57 -2.64
N GLN A 112 -10.94 22.80 -3.05
CA GLN A 112 -12.31 23.19 -3.35
C GLN A 112 -12.85 22.45 -4.57
N GLU A 113 -12.08 22.32 -5.65
CA GLU A 113 -12.48 21.59 -6.85
C GLU A 113 -12.73 20.10 -6.52
N LEU A 114 -11.88 19.49 -5.71
CA LEU A 114 -12.07 18.12 -5.25
C LEU A 114 -13.34 17.97 -4.42
N ALA A 115 -13.62 18.90 -3.51
CA ALA A 115 -14.82 18.87 -2.67
C ALA A 115 -16.12 19.08 -3.45
N THR A 116 -16.06 19.80 -4.58
CA THR A 116 -17.24 20.11 -5.43
C THR A 116 -17.43 19.10 -6.56
N ASN A 117 -16.47 18.23 -6.80
CA ASN A 117 -16.58 17.19 -7.83
C ASN A 117 -17.67 16.20 -7.39
N GLU A 118 -18.90 16.38 -7.93
CA GLU A 118 -20.14 15.66 -7.55
C GLU A 118 -20.06 14.13 -7.77
N ASN A 119 -19.05 13.64 -8.43
CA ASN A 119 -18.72 12.22 -8.50
C ASN A 119 -18.15 11.68 -7.19
N GLY A 120 -18.44 12.25 -6.07
CA GLY A 120 -18.37 11.92 -4.63
C GLY A 120 -17.51 10.74 -4.14
N ASN A 121 -16.83 10.06 -5.05
CA ASN A 121 -15.98 8.90 -4.84
C ASN A 121 -14.58 9.08 -5.47
N VAL A 122 -14.05 10.29 -5.43
CA VAL A 122 -12.60 10.40 -5.64
C VAL A 122 -11.98 9.89 -4.35
N ASN A 123 -11.73 8.59 -4.30
CA ASN A 123 -10.78 8.03 -3.36
C ASN A 123 -9.47 8.77 -3.62
N LEU A 124 -9.13 9.69 -2.75
CA LEU A 124 -7.77 10.19 -2.71
C LEU A 124 -6.90 8.95 -2.54
N PRO A 125 -6.05 8.60 -3.52
CA PRO A 125 -5.22 7.40 -3.42
C PRO A 125 -4.33 7.44 -2.16
N TYR A 126 -4.18 8.62 -1.59
CA TYR A 126 -3.54 8.86 -0.32
C TYR A 126 -4.49 9.71 0.51
N ALA A 127 -5.07 9.16 1.57
CA ALA A 127 -5.73 9.98 2.57
C ALA A 127 -4.67 10.95 3.11
N THR A 128 -4.71 12.20 2.65
CA THR A 128 -3.92 13.28 3.21
C THR A 128 -4.51 13.59 4.58
N ASP A 129 -4.19 12.75 5.53
CA ASP A 129 -4.46 12.98 6.94
C ASP A 129 -3.41 13.96 7.49
N SER A 130 -3.27 15.11 6.79
CA SER A 130 -2.46 16.22 7.27
C SER A 130 -3.06 16.77 8.55
N GLY A 131 -2.75 16.14 9.66
CA GLY A 131 -3.18 16.52 11.00
C GLY A 131 -4.10 15.52 11.70
N SER A 132 -4.38 14.36 11.13
CA SER A 132 -5.15 13.35 11.83
C SER A 132 -4.27 12.27 12.46
N PRO A 133 -4.41 12.03 13.77
CA PRO A 133 -3.77 10.94 14.48
C PRO A 133 -4.16 9.53 13.98
N ARG A 134 -5.11 9.39 13.03
CA ARG A 134 -5.86 8.15 12.80
C ARG A 134 -5.06 6.96 12.30
N VAL A 135 -4.13 7.13 11.36
CA VAL A 135 -3.32 5.99 10.86
C VAL A 135 -2.30 5.57 11.92
N ALA A 136 -1.60 6.55 12.46
CA ALA A 136 -0.67 6.36 13.56
C ALA A 136 -1.38 5.79 14.80
N ASP A 137 -2.63 6.16 15.05
CA ASP A 137 -3.42 5.70 16.19
C ASP A 137 -3.78 4.21 16.09
N GLU A 138 -4.19 3.70 14.94
CA GLU A 138 -4.48 2.28 14.78
C GLU A 138 -3.22 1.42 14.95
N ILE A 139 -2.08 1.89 14.44
CA ILE A 139 -0.79 1.22 14.64
C ILE A 139 -0.39 1.30 16.11
N ALA A 140 -0.48 2.50 16.71
CA ALA A 140 -0.15 2.76 18.10
C ALA A 140 -0.94 1.89 19.08
N ILE A 141 -2.21 1.64 18.79
CA ILE A 141 -3.10 0.84 19.64
C ILE A 141 -2.70 -0.63 19.63
N ARG A 142 -2.38 -1.16 18.46
CA ARG A 142 -2.07 -2.58 18.28
C ARG A 142 -0.59 -2.88 18.51
N ASN A 143 0.27 -1.96 18.10
CA ASN A 143 1.73 -2.13 18.10
C ASN A 143 2.40 -0.82 18.55
N PRO A 144 2.40 -0.50 19.85
CA PRO A 144 3.05 0.71 20.34
C PRO A 144 4.53 0.75 19.93
N CYS A 145 4.96 1.88 19.34
CA CYS A 145 6.28 2.03 18.74
C CYS A 145 6.73 3.50 18.70
N ARG A 146 7.93 3.76 18.19
CA ARG A 146 8.35 5.11 17.78
C ARG A 146 7.95 5.30 16.33
N ILE A 147 7.25 6.40 16.03
CA ILE A 147 6.86 6.79 14.67
C ILE A 147 7.59 8.06 14.27
N ILE A 148 8.25 8.05 13.13
CA ILE A 148 8.94 9.21 12.55
C ILE A 148 8.26 9.51 11.22
N THR A 149 7.47 10.58 11.16
CA THR A 149 6.76 10.99 9.95
C THR A 149 7.55 12.07 9.22
N LEU A 150 7.76 11.88 7.94
CA LEU A 150 8.34 12.82 6.99
C LEU A 150 7.21 13.35 6.11
N SER A 151 6.85 14.61 6.26
CA SER A 151 5.75 15.25 5.54
C SER A 151 6.29 16.29 4.58
N PRO A 152 6.49 15.93 3.29
CA PRO A 152 6.88 16.89 2.27
C PRO A 152 5.75 17.90 2.02
N ILE A 153 6.12 19.17 1.90
CA ILE A 153 5.21 20.26 1.58
C ILE A 153 5.69 21.00 0.34
N ALA A 154 4.74 21.53 -0.40
CA ALA A 154 5.04 22.45 -1.50
C ALA A 154 5.43 23.85 -0.99
N GLY A 155 6.09 24.64 -1.83
CA GLY A 155 6.40 26.04 -1.56
C GLY A 155 7.89 26.33 -1.44
N GLU A 156 8.22 27.45 -0.78
CA GLU A 156 9.60 27.87 -0.57
C GLU A 156 10.29 26.99 0.51
N ASP A 157 11.55 26.72 0.28
CA ASP A 157 12.37 25.98 1.23
C ASP A 157 12.77 26.86 2.43
N VAL A 158 11.96 26.82 3.46
CA VAL A 158 12.23 27.51 4.74
C VAL A 158 12.92 26.62 5.77
N GLY A 159 13.42 25.45 5.35
CA GLY A 159 14.01 24.43 6.22
C GLY A 159 12.99 23.40 6.71
N VAL A 160 13.38 22.63 7.72
CA VAL A 160 12.54 21.57 8.30
C VAL A 160 12.05 22.00 9.68
N LYS A 161 10.72 21.95 9.87
CA LYS A 161 10.08 22.06 11.17
C LYS A 161 9.99 20.68 11.82
N ALA A 162 10.25 20.61 13.10
CA ALA A 162 10.16 19.37 13.86
C ALA A 162 9.19 19.49 15.02
N GLN A 163 8.38 18.46 15.22
CA GLN A 163 7.45 18.35 16.35
C GLN A 163 7.63 16.99 17.04
N VAL A 164 7.43 16.98 18.35
CA VAL A 164 7.35 15.75 19.15
C VAL A 164 6.01 15.67 19.85
N SER A 165 5.49 14.45 19.98
CA SER A 165 4.28 14.16 20.76
C SER A 165 4.32 12.74 21.31
N ALA A 166 3.46 12.45 22.30
CA ALA A 166 3.32 11.12 22.86
C ALA A 166 1.86 10.79 23.13
N TYR A 167 1.43 9.60 22.72
CA TYR A 167 0.06 9.11 22.86
C TYR A 167 0.04 7.70 23.44
N CYS A 168 -0.89 7.46 24.36
CA CYS A 168 -1.05 6.19 25.03
C CYS A 168 -2.41 5.57 24.70
N PRO A 169 -2.48 4.34 24.20
CA PRO A 169 -3.74 3.63 24.06
C PRO A 169 -4.31 3.28 25.43
N ILE A 170 -5.58 3.58 25.65
CA ILE A 170 -6.28 3.19 26.88
C ILE A 170 -6.70 1.74 26.75
N GLN A 171 -5.98 0.84 27.37
CA GLN A 171 -6.38 -0.56 27.50
C GLN A 171 -7.43 -0.72 28.60
N LYS A 172 -8.51 -1.46 28.31
CA LYS A 172 -9.60 -1.73 29.28
C LYS A 172 -9.18 -2.59 30.49
N GLN A 173 -7.99 -3.15 30.46
CA GLN A 173 -7.44 -3.89 31.61
C GLN A 173 -6.49 -2.98 32.38
N ALA A 174 -6.72 -2.86 33.68
CA ALA A 174 -5.94 -2.06 34.59
C ALA A 174 -4.49 -2.57 34.73
N SER A 175 -3.64 -2.21 33.77
CA SER A 175 -2.21 -2.31 33.99
C SER A 175 -1.74 -1.07 34.73
N SER A 176 -0.84 -1.24 35.68
CA SER A 176 -0.29 -0.14 36.49
C SER A 176 0.61 0.81 35.69
N THR A 177 0.88 0.51 34.43
CA THR A 177 1.78 1.26 33.53
C THR A 177 1.21 1.31 32.14
N LEU A 178 1.12 2.49 31.55
CA LEU A 178 0.74 2.70 30.15
C LEU A 178 1.96 2.56 29.24
N VAL A 179 1.84 1.79 28.16
CA VAL A 179 2.84 1.72 27.10
C VAL A 179 2.42 2.65 25.98
N CYS A 180 3.24 3.66 25.70
CA CYS A 180 2.88 4.77 24.83
C CYS A 180 3.78 4.87 23.61
N CYS A 181 3.23 5.41 22.53
CA CYS A 181 3.97 5.71 21.31
C CYS A 181 4.64 7.08 21.39
N GLU A 182 5.82 7.18 20.81
CA GLU A 182 6.51 8.44 20.53
C GLU A 182 6.28 8.82 19.07
N TYR A 183 6.00 10.09 18.83
CA TYR A 183 5.86 10.64 17.49
C TYR A 183 6.86 11.76 17.27
N ILE A 184 7.57 11.68 16.17
CA ILE A 184 8.46 12.73 15.65
C ILE A 184 7.92 13.09 14.27
N THR A 185 7.50 14.33 14.05
CA THR A 185 7.04 14.79 12.76
C THR A 185 8.03 15.81 12.21
N LEU A 186 8.53 15.56 11.00
CA LEU A 186 9.44 16.43 10.25
C LEU A 186 8.70 16.95 9.02
N THR A 187 8.48 18.27 8.95
CA THR A 187 7.75 18.90 7.85
C THR A 187 8.65 19.89 7.13
N GLY A 188 8.72 19.80 5.82
CA GLY A 188 9.52 20.70 4.96
C GLY A 188 9.40 20.31 3.50
N THR A 189 10.02 21.07 2.59
CA THR A 189 10.06 20.64 1.18
C THR A 189 10.82 19.30 1.04
N ALA A 190 10.56 18.55 -0.04
CA ALA A 190 11.29 17.30 -0.30
C ALA A 190 12.82 17.49 -0.24
N ALA A 191 13.32 18.61 -0.81
CA ALA A 191 14.73 18.97 -0.77
C ALA A 191 15.23 19.28 0.66
N ALA A 192 14.40 19.94 1.49
CA ALA A 192 14.74 20.19 2.89
C ALA A 192 14.80 18.88 3.70
N LEU A 193 13.85 17.98 3.50
CA LEU A 193 13.83 16.67 4.14
C LEU A 193 15.04 15.81 3.71
N GLU A 194 15.42 15.84 2.45
CA GLU A 194 16.60 15.14 1.95
C GLU A 194 17.89 15.64 2.65
N ARG A 195 18.03 16.96 2.86
CA ARG A 195 19.21 17.52 3.56
C ARG A 195 19.35 17.04 4.98
N VAL A 196 18.21 16.82 5.69
CA VAL A 196 18.22 16.33 7.08
C VAL A 196 18.16 14.81 7.21
N ALA A 197 18.03 14.09 6.10
CA ALA A 197 17.93 12.63 6.09
C ALA A 197 19.08 11.92 6.81
N GLY A 198 20.27 12.52 6.83
CA GLY A 198 21.44 12.01 7.57
C GLY A 198 21.26 11.97 9.10
N MET A 199 20.29 12.70 9.65
CA MET A 199 19.98 12.69 11.09
C MET A 199 19.00 11.58 11.49
N ILE A 200 18.18 11.09 10.54
CA ILE A 200 17.13 10.10 10.83
C ILE A 200 17.68 8.82 11.47
N PRO A 201 18.83 8.25 11.02
CA PRO A 201 19.40 7.08 11.67
C PRO A 201 19.68 7.24 13.15
N ALA A 202 19.99 8.46 13.62
CA ALA A 202 20.20 8.74 15.03
C ALA A 202 18.89 8.75 15.85
N LEU A 203 17.76 8.97 15.18
CA LEU A 203 16.43 8.93 15.80
C LEU A 203 15.85 7.51 15.85
N LEU A 204 16.44 6.54 15.14
CA LEU A 204 16.01 5.15 15.16
C LEU A 204 16.45 4.48 16.48
N ILE A 205 15.55 3.71 17.09
CA ILE A 205 15.91 3.00 18.33
C ILE A 205 16.89 1.87 17.99
N GLY A 206 18.09 1.92 18.58
CA GLY A 206 19.13 0.91 18.37
C GLY A 206 18.69 -0.48 18.81
N GLY A 207 19.08 -1.53 18.05
CA GLY A 207 18.80 -2.92 18.38
C GLY A 207 17.36 -3.38 18.15
N LEU A 208 16.46 -2.50 17.69
CA LEU A 208 15.08 -2.83 17.37
C LEU A 208 14.84 -2.89 15.86
N PRO A 209 13.82 -3.64 15.40
CA PRO A 209 13.40 -3.61 13.99
C PRO A 209 13.04 -2.20 13.53
N LYS A 210 13.30 -1.91 12.27
CA LYS A 210 13.09 -0.61 11.65
C LYS A 210 12.35 -0.82 10.35
N PHE A 211 11.20 -0.17 10.22
CA PHE A 211 10.37 -0.24 9.03
C PHE A 211 10.29 1.13 8.38
N LEU A 212 10.29 1.14 7.05
CA LEU A 212 10.00 2.32 6.25
C LEU A 212 8.66 2.10 5.55
N TRP A 213 7.63 2.83 5.91
CA TRP A 213 6.40 2.91 5.12
C TRP A 213 6.50 4.08 4.15
N TRP A 214 6.76 3.74 2.90
CA TRP A 214 6.87 4.74 1.83
C TRP A 214 5.54 4.85 1.13
N LYS A 215 4.75 5.89 1.44
CA LYS A 215 3.40 6.09 0.90
C LYS A 215 3.38 6.77 -0.47
N ALA A 216 4.50 7.31 -0.91
CA ALA A 216 4.68 7.86 -2.25
C ALA A 216 5.07 6.76 -3.25
N THR A 217 5.17 7.10 -4.53
CA THR A 217 5.75 6.19 -5.53
C THR A 217 7.23 5.97 -5.25
N PRO A 218 7.69 4.73 -5.02
CA PRO A 218 9.09 4.47 -4.76
C PRO A 218 9.93 4.62 -6.03
N ASP A 219 11.03 5.35 -5.92
CA ASP A 219 12.01 5.55 -7.00
C ASP A 219 13.42 5.18 -6.52
N ALA A 220 14.05 4.23 -7.22
CA ALA A 220 15.42 3.83 -7.00
C ALA A 220 16.43 4.98 -7.15
N ASN A 221 16.09 6.08 -7.81
CA ASN A 221 16.94 7.25 -7.97
C ASN A 221 16.73 8.31 -6.89
N ASN A 222 15.66 8.23 -6.12
CA ASN A 222 15.40 9.18 -5.03
C ASN A 222 16.42 9.00 -3.89
N ALA A 223 17.21 10.04 -3.62
CA ALA A 223 18.29 9.97 -2.64
C ALA A 223 17.79 9.81 -1.20
N LEU A 224 16.64 10.41 -0.85
CA LEU A 224 16.00 10.24 0.46
C LEU A 224 15.52 8.80 0.64
N PHE A 225 14.82 8.25 -0.38
CA PHE A 225 14.38 6.85 -0.38
C PHE A 225 15.55 5.89 -0.17
N LYS A 226 16.61 6.00 -0.96
CA LYS A 226 17.82 5.16 -0.84
C LYS A 226 18.42 5.18 0.57
N ARG A 227 18.54 6.37 1.16
CA ARG A 227 19.12 6.52 2.50
C ARG A 227 18.26 5.87 3.57
N LEU A 228 16.94 6.01 3.48
CA LEU A 228 16.00 5.43 4.45
C LEU A 228 15.90 3.91 4.27
N ALA A 229 15.79 3.44 3.04
CA ALA A 229 15.77 2.01 2.73
C ALA A 229 17.03 1.29 3.25
N ALA A 230 18.21 1.91 3.10
CA ALA A 230 19.46 1.33 3.55
C ALA A 230 19.58 1.15 5.08
N VAL A 231 18.80 1.86 5.88
CA VAL A 231 18.85 1.76 7.35
C VAL A 231 17.67 1.02 7.96
N CYS A 232 16.66 0.67 7.14
CA CYS A 232 15.47 -0.07 7.56
C CYS A 232 15.59 -1.56 7.23
N ASN A 233 14.96 -2.40 8.02
CA ASN A 233 14.94 -3.85 7.82
C ASN A 233 13.90 -4.28 6.78
N ASN A 234 12.92 -3.43 6.49
CA ASN A 234 11.88 -3.68 5.50
C ASN A 234 11.31 -2.35 5.01
N VAL A 235 11.05 -2.26 3.72
CA VAL A 235 10.36 -1.15 3.06
C VAL A 235 8.96 -1.61 2.70
N ILE A 236 7.95 -0.89 3.16
CA ILE A 236 6.54 -1.19 2.96
C ILE A 236 5.98 -0.16 1.99
N VAL A 237 5.33 -0.63 0.94
CA VAL A 237 4.63 0.17 -0.06
C VAL A 237 3.17 -0.24 -0.15
N ASP A 238 2.36 0.52 -0.87
CA ASP A 238 0.99 0.14 -1.22
C ASP A 238 0.75 0.40 -2.71
N SER A 239 0.93 -0.64 -3.51
CA SER A 239 0.86 -0.55 -4.96
C SER A 239 -0.54 -0.29 -5.52
N CYS A 240 -1.60 -0.32 -4.70
CA CYS A 240 -2.94 0.08 -5.14
C CYS A 240 -3.01 1.56 -5.53
N ASN A 241 -2.07 2.36 -5.03
CA ASN A 241 -2.02 3.81 -5.21
C ASN A 241 -1.06 4.25 -6.34
N PHE A 242 -0.54 3.33 -7.13
CA PHE A 242 0.38 3.66 -8.21
C PHE A 242 -0.33 4.33 -9.39
N ASN A 243 0.22 5.45 -9.86
CA ASN A 243 -0.36 6.20 -10.98
C ASN A 243 -0.05 5.58 -12.33
N GLU A 244 1.15 5.01 -12.48
CA GLU A 244 1.57 4.26 -13.66
C GLU A 244 1.81 2.79 -13.30
N PRO A 245 0.74 2.01 -13.03
CA PRO A 245 0.82 0.71 -12.37
C PRO A 245 1.84 -0.25 -12.98
N GLU A 246 1.89 -0.34 -14.31
CA GLU A 246 2.78 -1.27 -15.00
C GLU A 246 4.25 -0.84 -14.88
N GLN A 247 4.51 0.48 -15.04
CA GLN A 247 5.87 1.01 -14.91
C GLN A 247 6.34 0.93 -13.46
N ASP A 248 5.46 1.25 -12.51
CA ASP A 248 5.80 1.25 -11.10
C ASP A 248 6.04 -0.16 -10.55
N LEU A 249 5.35 -1.18 -11.08
CA LEU A 249 5.67 -2.59 -10.79
C LEU A 249 7.07 -2.98 -11.31
N LEU A 250 7.47 -2.48 -12.48
CA LEU A 250 8.84 -2.69 -12.98
C LEU A 250 9.87 -1.99 -12.09
N ASN A 251 9.56 -0.79 -11.61
CA ASN A 251 10.42 -0.07 -10.66
C ASN A 251 10.54 -0.84 -9.32
N LEU A 252 9.46 -1.46 -8.84
CA LEU A 252 9.51 -2.33 -7.65
C LEU A 252 10.41 -3.55 -7.90
N GLN A 253 10.33 -4.16 -9.08
CA GLN A 253 11.20 -5.29 -9.43
C GLN A 253 12.69 -4.88 -9.40
N GLU A 254 13.02 -3.70 -9.91
CA GLU A 254 14.38 -3.15 -9.85
C GLU A 254 14.84 -2.98 -8.39
N LEU A 255 13.97 -2.53 -7.49
CA LEU A 255 14.30 -2.41 -6.07
C LEU A 255 14.58 -3.78 -5.43
N VAL A 256 13.80 -4.81 -5.77
CA VAL A 256 14.02 -6.18 -5.29
C VAL A 256 15.36 -6.72 -5.82
N GLU A 257 15.68 -6.50 -7.09
CA GLU A 257 16.97 -6.88 -7.69
C GLU A 257 18.16 -6.17 -7.04
N ASN A 258 17.95 -4.98 -6.49
CA ASN A 258 18.92 -4.25 -5.68
C ASN A 258 18.90 -4.65 -4.19
N GLU A 259 18.35 -5.83 -3.86
CA GLU A 259 18.32 -6.42 -2.51
C GLU A 259 17.62 -5.56 -1.45
N ILE A 260 16.69 -4.69 -1.86
CA ILE A 260 15.84 -3.95 -0.92
C ILE A 260 14.70 -4.86 -0.45
N PRO A 261 14.60 -5.17 0.86
CA PRO A 261 13.52 -6.00 1.39
C PRO A 261 12.18 -5.25 1.27
N LEU A 262 11.37 -5.63 0.28
CA LEU A 262 10.08 -5.01 0.00
C LEU A 262 8.92 -5.84 0.55
N ALA A 263 7.89 -5.14 1.02
CA ALA A 263 6.56 -5.68 1.28
C ALA A 263 5.52 -4.75 0.67
N ASP A 264 4.50 -5.32 0.06
CA ASP A 264 3.42 -4.57 -0.57
C ASP A 264 2.09 -4.86 0.14
N LEU A 265 1.42 -3.82 0.62
CA LEU A 265 0.12 -3.96 1.28
C LEU A 265 -0.95 -4.44 0.29
N ASN A 266 -0.85 -4.05 -0.98
CA ASN A 266 -1.76 -4.50 -2.02
C ASN A 266 -1.60 -6.01 -2.30
N TRP A 267 -0.38 -6.51 -2.28
CA TRP A 267 -0.11 -7.95 -2.28
C TRP A 267 -0.76 -8.67 -1.09
N ARG A 268 -0.76 -8.03 0.08
CA ARG A 268 -1.42 -8.58 1.28
C ARG A 268 -2.93 -8.74 1.12
N ARG A 269 -3.58 -7.87 0.36
CA ARG A 269 -5.02 -7.97 0.06
C ARG A 269 -5.36 -9.24 -0.71
N LEU A 270 -4.40 -9.77 -1.46
CA LEU A 270 -4.57 -11.00 -2.24
C LEU A 270 -4.55 -12.28 -1.39
N SER A 271 -4.19 -12.23 -0.10
CA SER A 271 -4.01 -13.43 0.73
C SER A 271 -5.25 -14.33 0.75
N GLY A 272 -6.45 -13.77 0.88
CA GLY A 272 -7.69 -14.55 0.85
C GLY A 272 -7.93 -15.26 -0.50
N TRP A 273 -7.62 -14.61 -1.61
CA TRP A 273 -7.70 -15.20 -2.95
C TRP A 273 -6.70 -16.33 -3.13
N GLN A 274 -5.48 -16.15 -2.63
CA GLN A 274 -4.42 -17.14 -2.66
C GLN A 274 -4.77 -18.37 -1.81
N GLU A 275 -5.28 -18.15 -0.59
CA GLU A 275 -5.70 -19.20 0.32
C GLU A 275 -6.83 -20.06 -0.28
N LEU A 276 -7.90 -19.41 -0.77
CA LEU A 276 -9.01 -20.15 -1.40
C LEU A 276 -8.58 -20.89 -2.67
N THR A 277 -7.71 -20.26 -3.48
CA THR A 277 -7.19 -20.93 -4.68
C THR A 277 -6.37 -22.16 -4.30
N ALA A 278 -5.51 -22.08 -3.30
CA ALA A 278 -4.73 -23.22 -2.82
C ALA A 278 -5.64 -24.31 -2.25
N GLU A 279 -6.63 -23.96 -1.42
CA GLU A 279 -7.60 -24.88 -0.83
C GLU A 279 -8.38 -25.64 -1.90
N ALA A 280 -8.74 -24.99 -3.02
CA ALA A 280 -9.41 -25.62 -4.15
C ALA A 280 -8.66 -26.84 -4.69
N TYR A 281 -7.34 -26.89 -4.54
CA TYR A 281 -6.46 -27.94 -5.07
C TYR A 281 -5.79 -28.79 -3.98
N ASP A 282 -6.15 -28.63 -2.72
CA ASP A 282 -5.66 -29.49 -1.63
C ASP A 282 -6.03 -30.98 -1.81
N PRO A 283 -7.24 -31.35 -2.27
CA PRO A 283 -7.56 -32.75 -2.53
C PRO A 283 -6.61 -33.36 -3.58
N PRO A 284 -6.05 -34.57 -3.35
CA PRO A 284 -5.04 -35.18 -4.23
C PRO A 284 -5.46 -35.26 -5.70
N GLN A 285 -6.74 -35.57 -5.96
CA GLN A 285 -7.27 -35.68 -7.31
C GLN A 285 -7.27 -34.32 -8.02
N ARG A 286 -7.58 -33.25 -7.31
CA ARG A 286 -7.57 -31.88 -7.85
C ARG A 286 -6.15 -31.35 -8.01
N ARG A 287 -5.25 -31.69 -7.08
CA ARG A 287 -3.83 -31.35 -7.18
C ARG A 287 -3.21 -31.94 -8.42
N ALA A 288 -3.54 -33.20 -8.75
CA ALA A 288 -3.09 -33.83 -9.99
C ALA A 288 -3.64 -33.14 -11.26
N ALA A 289 -4.79 -32.49 -11.17
CA ALA A 289 -5.41 -31.77 -12.28
C ALA A 289 -4.87 -30.35 -12.50
N LEU A 290 -3.98 -29.84 -11.65
CA LEU A 290 -3.35 -28.52 -11.83
C LEU A 290 -2.64 -28.40 -13.19
N SER A 291 -2.00 -29.46 -13.66
CA SER A 291 -1.31 -29.51 -14.95
C SER A 291 -2.25 -29.48 -16.17
N GLU A 292 -3.56 -29.61 -15.94
CA GLU A 292 -4.57 -29.51 -17.00
C GLU A 292 -5.14 -28.11 -17.16
N ILE A 293 -4.81 -27.16 -16.29
CA ILE A 293 -5.23 -25.76 -16.41
C ILE A 293 -4.55 -25.15 -17.62
N ASP A 294 -5.37 -24.67 -18.57
CA ASP A 294 -4.91 -23.98 -19.78
C ASP A 294 -5.67 -22.66 -20.04
N ARG A 295 -6.64 -22.31 -19.16
CA ARG A 295 -7.42 -21.08 -19.24
C ARG A 295 -7.51 -20.43 -17.85
N VAL A 296 -7.15 -19.14 -17.78
CA VAL A 296 -7.25 -18.30 -16.60
C VAL A 296 -8.03 -17.06 -16.98
N ASN A 297 -9.11 -16.75 -16.25
CA ASN A 297 -9.82 -15.48 -16.39
C ASN A 297 -9.83 -14.81 -15.03
N ILE A 298 -9.42 -13.55 -14.97
CA ILE A 298 -9.40 -12.71 -13.77
C ILE A 298 -10.15 -11.42 -14.08
N ASP A 299 -11.29 -11.23 -13.42
CA ASP A 299 -12.03 -9.99 -13.47
C ASP A 299 -11.65 -9.12 -12.28
N TYR A 300 -11.38 -7.85 -12.53
CA TYR A 300 -11.03 -6.87 -11.51
C TYR A 300 -11.80 -5.56 -11.73
N GLU A 301 -11.94 -4.72 -10.72
CA GLU A 301 -12.54 -3.40 -10.84
C GLU A 301 -11.70 -2.51 -11.76
N LYS A 302 -12.36 -1.92 -12.78
CA LYS A 302 -11.68 -1.04 -13.72
C LYS A 302 -11.04 0.15 -12.97
N GLY A 303 -9.75 0.35 -13.18
CA GLY A 303 -8.97 1.44 -12.57
C GLY A 303 -7.50 1.07 -12.37
N SER A 304 -7.21 -0.04 -11.70
CA SER A 304 -5.83 -0.49 -11.49
C SER A 304 -5.70 -1.99 -11.74
N PRO A 305 -4.83 -2.45 -12.66
CA PRO A 305 -4.63 -3.87 -12.93
C PRO A 305 -3.67 -4.55 -11.94
N VAL A 306 -3.14 -3.84 -10.94
CA VAL A 306 -2.02 -4.31 -10.10
C VAL A 306 -2.33 -5.62 -9.40
N GLN A 307 -3.50 -5.73 -8.74
CA GLN A 307 -3.87 -6.96 -8.05
C GLN A 307 -3.99 -8.14 -9.01
N ALA A 308 -4.63 -7.92 -10.17
CA ALA A 308 -4.79 -8.96 -11.19
C ALA A 308 -3.44 -9.41 -11.76
N LEU A 309 -2.53 -8.48 -12.05
CA LEU A 309 -1.18 -8.76 -12.54
C LEU A 309 -0.35 -9.53 -11.51
N LEU A 310 -0.34 -9.09 -10.25
CA LEU A 310 0.38 -9.76 -9.17
C LEU A 310 -0.21 -11.16 -8.89
N PHE A 311 -1.53 -11.30 -8.91
CA PHE A 311 -2.16 -12.59 -8.70
C PHE A 311 -1.86 -13.58 -9.85
N LEU A 312 -1.90 -13.12 -11.11
CA LEU A 312 -1.49 -13.92 -12.27
C LEU A 312 -0.01 -14.30 -12.19
N GLY A 313 0.85 -13.35 -11.79
CA GLY A 313 2.27 -13.60 -11.54
C GLY A 313 2.50 -14.67 -10.48
N TRP A 314 1.69 -14.66 -9.41
CA TRP A 314 1.73 -15.68 -8.37
C TRP A 314 1.33 -17.06 -8.91
N LEU A 315 0.21 -17.16 -9.62
CA LEU A 315 -0.21 -18.42 -10.25
C LEU A 315 0.89 -18.97 -11.17
N ALA A 316 1.42 -18.13 -12.04
CA ALA A 316 2.45 -18.50 -13.00
C ALA A 316 3.75 -18.92 -12.29
N SER A 317 4.15 -18.24 -11.20
CA SER A 317 5.32 -18.63 -10.41
C SER A 317 5.15 -19.99 -9.75
N ARG A 318 3.95 -20.26 -9.17
CA ARG A 318 3.66 -21.55 -8.49
C ARG A 318 3.55 -22.70 -9.49
N LEU A 319 3.01 -22.45 -10.68
CA LEU A 319 2.81 -23.46 -11.71
C LEU A 319 3.96 -23.51 -12.74
N GLN A 320 5.02 -22.71 -12.52
CA GLN A 320 6.23 -22.66 -13.35
C GLN A 320 5.93 -22.31 -14.82
N TRP A 321 4.94 -21.44 -15.04
CA TRP A 321 4.60 -20.94 -16.37
C TRP A 321 5.57 -19.84 -16.80
N GLN A 322 5.98 -19.87 -18.07
CA GLN A 322 6.84 -18.85 -18.67
C GLN A 322 6.02 -17.96 -19.60
N PRO A 323 5.97 -16.63 -19.40
CA PRO A 323 5.21 -15.73 -20.27
C PRO A 323 5.88 -15.65 -21.65
N VAL A 324 5.08 -15.65 -22.71
CA VAL A 324 5.55 -15.61 -24.12
C VAL A 324 4.93 -14.47 -24.92
N SER A 325 3.78 -13.93 -24.51
CA SER A 325 3.20 -12.73 -25.11
C SER A 325 2.37 -11.96 -24.06
N TYR A 326 2.26 -10.65 -24.27
CA TYR A 326 1.45 -9.75 -23.48
C TYR A 326 0.80 -8.73 -24.42
N GLN A 327 -0.52 -8.68 -24.46
CA GLN A 327 -1.27 -7.80 -25.34
C GLN A 327 -2.35 -7.09 -24.53
N ARG A 328 -2.52 -5.79 -24.77
CA ARG A 328 -3.52 -4.96 -24.08
C ARG A 328 -4.47 -4.32 -25.10
N GLU A 329 -5.75 -4.41 -24.81
CA GLU A 329 -6.81 -3.76 -25.55
C GLU A 329 -7.57 -2.85 -24.60
N SER A 330 -7.59 -1.55 -24.88
CA SER A 330 -8.35 -0.56 -24.10
C SER A 330 -9.71 -0.31 -24.76
N GLY A 331 -10.77 -0.22 -23.95
CA GLY A 331 -12.12 0.00 -24.42
C GLY A 331 -13.10 0.19 -23.27
N ASP A 332 -14.37 -0.23 -23.47
CA ASP A 332 -15.35 -0.27 -22.37
C ASP A 332 -14.85 -1.20 -21.24
N TYR A 333 -14.20 -2.28 -21.62
CA TYR A 333 -13.43 -3.17 -20.76
C TYR A 333 -11.95 -3.04 -21.12
N ASP A 334 -11.09 -2.92 -20.10
CA ASP A 334 -9.65 -3.00 -20.31
C ASP A 334 -9.25 -4.46 -20.26
N ILE A 335 -8.91 -5.04 -21.42
CA ILE A 335 -8.58 -6.46 -21.53
C ILE A 335 -7.08 -6.62 -21.75
N THR A 336 -6.45 -7.42 -20.90
CA THR A 336 -5.06 -7.84 -21.05
C THR A 336 -5.01 -9.33 -21.27
N ARG A 337 -4.36 -9.77 -22.36
CA ARG A 337 -4.13 -11.19 -22.67
C ARG A 337 -2.67 -11.53 -22.52
N VAL A 338 -2.41 -12.58 -21.77
CA VAL A 338 -1.06 -13.10 -21.54
C VAL A 338 -1.03 -14.57 -21.90
N ASN A 339 -0.13 -14.95 -22.79
CA ASN A 339 0.10 -16.35 -23.10
C ASN A 339 1.35 -16.85 -22.37
N PHE A 340 1.25 -18.06 -21.87
CA PHE A 340 2.34 -18.76 -21.20
C PHE A 340 2.61 -20.11 -21.83
N VAL A 341 3.78 -20.64 -21.55
CA VAL A 341 4.17 -22.01 -21.86
C VAL A 341 4.59 -22.69 -20.56
N THR A 342 4.05 -23.90 -20.33
CA THR A 342 4.42 -24.76 -19.19
C THR A 342 5.77 -25.45 -19.46
N LEU A 343 6.32 -26.12 -18.45
CA LEU A 343 7.52 -26.96 -18.61
C LEU A 343 7.33 -28.05 -19.68
N ASP A 344 6.11 -28.61 -19.79
CA ASP A 344 5.75 -29.63 -20.78
C ASP A 344 5.34 -29.05 -22.14
N GLN A 345 5.65 -27.76 -22.39
CA GLN A 345 5.35 -27.06 -23.65
C GLN A 345 3.86 -26.94 -23.97
N LYS A 346 2.98 -27.06 -22.98
CA LYS A 346 1.54 -26.74 -23.13
C LYS A 346 1.35 -25.23 -23.10
N GLN A 347 0.40 -24.72 -23.88
CA GLN A 347 0.03 -23.32 -23.86
C GLN A 347 -1.02 -23.07 -22.79
N VAL A 348 -0.88 -21.95 -22.08
CA VAL A 348 -1.86 -21.43 -21.14
C VAL A 348 -2.20 -20.01 -21.54
N GLU A 349 -3.48 -19.73 -21.65
CA GLU A 349 -4.00 -18.41 -21.99
C GLU A 349 -4.65 -17.78 -20.75
N ALA A 350 -4.18 -16.59 -20.38
CA ALA A 350 -4.76 -15.80 -19.32
C ALA A 350 -5.38 -14.53 -19.88
N GLU A 351 -6.58 -14.19 -19.40
CA GLU A 351 -7.27 -12.94 -19.71
C GLU A 351 -7.58 -12.21 -18.40
N LEU A 352 -7.15 -10.96 -18.30
CA LEU A 352 -7.47 -10.04 -17.25
C LEU A 352 -8.46 -9.02 -17.78
N ALA A 353 -9.62 -8.84 -17.14
CA ALA A 353 -10.66 -7.94 -17.59
C ALA A 353 -10.96 -6.87 -16.54
N GLY A 354 -10.69 -5.61 -16.87
CA GLY A 354 -11.09 -4.46 -16.04
C GLY A 354 -12.56 -4.15 -16.27
N VAL A 355 -13.41 -4.53 -15.31
CA VAL A 355 -14.87 -4.43 -15.39
C VAL A 355 -15.34 -3.12 -14.75
N PRO A 356 -16.13 -2.27 -15.46
CA PRO A 356 -16.77 -1.13 -14.85
C PRO A 356 -17.74 -1.56 -13.74
N VAL A 357 -17.61 -1.02 -12.55
CA VAL A 357 -18.50 -1.27 -11.42
C VAL A 357 -19.27 0.00 -11.06
N ALA A 358 -20.50 -0.16 -10.56
CA ALA A 358 -21.36 0.97 -10.20
C ALA A 358 -20.93 1.63 -8.88
N ASP A 359 -20.31 0.87 -7.98
CA ASP A 359 -19.77 1.33 -6.71
C ASP A 359 -18.30 0.91 -6.66
N VAL A 360 -17.43 1.87 -6.84
CA VAL A 360 -15.98 1.64 -6.75
C VAL A 360 -15.63 1.48 -5.28
N GLY A 361 -15.04 0.34 -4.93
CA GLY A 361 -14.59 0.05 -3.57
C GLY A 361 -13.56 1.08 -3.05
N GLN A 362 -13.12 0.91 -1.81
CA GLN A 362 -12.09 1.78 -1.21
C GLN A 362 -10.71 1.54 -1.82
N ILE A 363 -10.50 0.40 -2.46
CA ILE A 363 -9.23 -0.03 -3.05
C ILE A 363 -9.41 -0.10 -4.57
N PRO A 364 -8.68 0.70 -5.35
CA PRO A 364 -8.77 0.64 -6.82
C PRO A 364 -8.28 -0.71 -7.35
N GLY A 365 -9.07 -1.34 -8.21
CA GLY A 365 -8.68 -2.55 -8.92
C GLY A 365 -8.80 -3.83 -8.10
N ASP A 366 -9.69 -3.88 -7.11
CA ASP A 366 -9.96 -5.11 -6.36
C ASP A 366 -10.42 -6.25 -7.27
N LEU A 367 -9.99 -7.48 -6.95
CA LEU A 367 -10.39 -8.66 -7.70
C LEU A 367 -11.90 -8.94 -7.49
N ILE A 368 -12.59 -9.18 -8.59
CA ILE A 368 -14.03 -9.52 -8.61
C ILE A 368 -14.22 -11.03 -8.75
N ALA A 369 -13.54 -11.64 -9.73
CA ALA A 369 -13.69 -13.07 -9.99
C ALA A 369 -12.40 -13.68 -10.53
N LEU A 370 -12.18 -14.94 -10.18
CA LEU A 370 -11.17 -15.82 -10.74
C LEU A 370 -11.85 -17.05 -11.31
N ARG A 371 -11.50 -17.42 -12.52
CA ARG A 371 -11.88 -18.71 -13.12
C ARG A 371 -10.64 -19.43 -13.64
N LEU A 372 -10.45 -20.65 -13.15
CA LEU A 372 -9.45 -21.59 -13.67
C LEU A 372 -10.17 -22.74 -14.36
N SER A 373 -9.76 -23.07 -15.58
CA SER A 373 -10.42 -24.12 -16.37
C SER A 373 -9.46 -24.78 -17.36
N SER A 374 -9.95 -25.80 -18.06
CA SER A 374 -9.24 -26.46 -19.13
C SER A 374 -10.12 -26.60 -20.37
N THR A 375 -9.49 -26.53 -21.55
CA THR A 375 -10.12 -26.93 -22.81
C THR A 375 -10.43 -28.41 -22.86
N ASN A 376 -9.76 -29.23 -22.04
CA ASN A 376 -10.11 -30.62 -21.82
C ASN A 376 -11.32 -30.72 -20.87
N LEU A 377 -12.52 -30.93 -21.41
CA LEU A 377 -13.76 -31.02 -20.66
C LEU A 377 -13.80 -32.17 -19.62
N GLN A 378 -12.87 -33.11 -19.67
CA GLN A 378 -12.75 -34.21 -18.71
C GLN A 378 -11.81 -33.83 -17.52
N ALA A 379 -11.10 -32.71 -17.61
CA ALA A 379 -10.20 -32.27 -16.55
C ALA A 379 -11.00 -31.85 -15.31
N ASN A 380 -10.56 -32.31 -14.15
CA ASN A 380 -11.17 -31.96 -12.86
C ASN A 380 -10.47 -30.75 -12.20
N CYS A 381 -10.16 -29.72 -13.00
CA CYS A 381 -9.45 -28.52 -12.55
C CYS A 381 -10.35 -27.29 -12.43
N GLY A 382 -11.59 -27.32 -12.89
CA GLY A 382 -12.48 -26.16 -12.90
C GLY A 382 -12.67 -25.58 -11.50
N THR A 383 -12.40 -24.27 -11.35
CA THR A 383 -12.56 -23.52 -10.10
C THR A 383 -13.04 -22.13 -10.42
N VAL A 384 -14.02 -21.63 -9.68
CA VAL A 384 -14.52 -20.25 -9.75
C VAL A 384 -14.51 -19.68 -8.34
N ILE A 385 -13.88 -18.52 -8.18
CA ILE A 385 -13.87 -17.75 -6.94
C ILE A 385 -14.43 -16.38 -7.27
N CYS A 386 -15.41 -15.90 -6.50
CA CYS A 386 -16.02 -14.58 -6.67
C CYS A 386 -16.02 -13.84 -5.35
N SER A 387 -15.80 -12.51 -5.41
CA SER A 387 -16.15 -11.62 -4.31
C SER A 387 -17.66 -11.36 -4.33
N GLU A 388 -18.29 -11.25 -3.15
CA GLU A 388 -19.71 -10.95 -3.01
C GLU A 388 -19.92 -9.62 -2.28
N THR A 389 -20.96 -8.89 -2.67
CA THR A 389 -21.40 -7.67 -1.99
C THR A 389 -21.75 -7.98 -0.53
N GLY A 390 -20.87 -7.72 0.39
CA GLY A 390 -21.05 -8.04 1.81
C GLY A 390 -19.76 -8.45 2.50
N GLY A 391 -18.64 -8.37 1.78
CA GLY A 391 -17.33 -8.68 2.33
C GLY A 391 -17.08 -10.18 2.50
N CYS A 392 -17.63 -10.99 1.62
CA CYS A 392 -17.41 -12.44 1.55
C CYS A 392 -16.80 -12.84 0.20
N MET A 393 -16.08 -13.94 0.19
CA MET A 393 -15.66 -14.62 -1.05
C MET A 393 -16.32 -15.99 -1.12
N ARG A 394 -16.77 -16.38 -2.30
CA ARG A 394 -17.34 -17.69 -2.56
C ARG A 394 -16.48 -18.43 -3.58
N MET A 395 -16.11 -19.65 -3.23
CA MET A 395 -15.41 -20.58 -4.09
C MET A 395 -16.35 -21.72 -4.51
N GLU A 396 -16.37 -22.03 -5.79
CA GLU A 396 -17.04 -23.18 -6.36
C GLU A 396 -16.05 -24.03 -7.15
N THR A 397 -15.97 -25.30 -6.84
CA THR A 397 -15.17 -26.25 -7.62
C THR A 397 -16.11 -27.15 -8.42
N GLN A 398 -15.95 -27.16 -9.74
CA GLN A 398 -16.70 -28.05 -10.62
C GLN A 398 -15.82 -29.26 -10.94
N GLY A 399 -16.34 -30.44 -10.67
CA GLY A 399 -15.79 -31.64 -11.26
C GLY A 399 -16.09 -31.68 -12.76
N GLY A 400 -15.27 -32.40 -13.55
CA GLY A 400 -15.57 -32.67 -14.96
C GLY A 400 -16.95 -33.28 -15.13
N ALA A 401 -17.47 -33.36 -16.36
CA ALA A 401 -18.87 -33.76 -16.71
C ALA A 401 -19.41 -35.03 -16.04
N GLN A 402 -18.60 -35.80 -15.34
CA GLN A 402 -19.00 -37.03 -14.62
C GLN A 402 -18.92 -36.93 -13.08
N SER A 403 -18.47 -35.75 -12.52
CA SER A 403 -18.42 -35.64 -11.08
C SER A 403 -19.66 -34.96 -10.51
N THR A 404 -20.32 -35.65 -9.56
CA THR A 404 -21.54 -35.18 -8.87
C THR A 404 -21.26 -34.24 -7.70
N GLY A 405 -20.02 -33.76 -7.53
CA GLY A 405 -19.61 -32.96 -6.38
C GLY A 405 -19.33 -31.49 -6.71
N LEU A 406 -20.34 -30.63 -6.53
CA LEU A 406 -20.13 -29.21 -6.37
C LEU A 406 -19.65 -28.96 -4.93
N PHE A 407 -18.41 -28.57 -4.75
CA PHE A 407 -17.93 -28.09 -3.45
C PHE A 407 -18.07 -26.57 -3.42
N GLN A 408 -18.72 -26.05 -2.41
CA GLN A 408 -18.87 -24.61 -2.18
C GLN A 408 -18.26 -24.24 -0.83
N HIS A 409 -17.44 -23.21 -0.83
CA HIS A 409 -16.89 -22.63 0.39
C HIS A 409 -17.11 -21.12 0.38
N VAL A 410 -17.57 -20.58 1.52
CA VAL A 410 -17.74 -19.14 1.72
C VAL A 410 -16.86 -18.71 2.89
N THR A 411 -16.02 -17.72 2.66
CA THR A 411 -15.16 -17.12 3.68
C THR A 411 -15.31 -15.60 3.68
N SER A 412 -14.95 -14.95 4.79
CA SER A 412 -14.92 -13.50 4.85
C SER A 412 -13.76 -12.96 4.00
N LEU A 413 -13.98 -11.83 3.33
CA LEU A 413 -12.90 -11.08 2.71
C LEU A 413 -11.92 -10.65 3.81
N SER A 414 -10.62 -10.75 3.55
CA SER A 414 -9.59 -10.27 4.46
C SER A 414 -9.68 -8.75 4.66
N GLU A 415 -9.08 -8.25 5.74
CA GLU A 415 -8.97 -6.81 5.99
C GLU A 415 -8.31 -6.10 4.81
N GLN A 416 -8.93 -5.02 4.34
CA GLN A 416 -8.49 -4.29 3.14
C GLN A 416 -7.78 -2.97 3.47
N LYS A 417 -8.00 -2.43 4.68
CA LYS A 417 -7.46 -1.14 5.08
C LYS A 417 -5.94 -1.19 5.29
N ALA A 418 -5.24 -0.22 4.71
CA ALA A 418 -3.79 -0.13 4.77
C ALA A 418 -3.25 -0.15 6.22
N GLU A 419 -3.91 0.53 7.15
CA GLU A 419 -3.51 0.60 8.56
C GLU A 419 -3.55 -0.77 9.26
N ALA A 420 -4.61 -1.54 8.99
CA ALA A 420 -4.75 -2.87 9.57
C ALA A 420 -3.73 -3.84 8.96
N LEU A 421 -3.50 -3.77 7.65
CA LEU A 421 -2.51 -4.56 6.94
C LEU A 421 -1.09 -4.20 7.38
N LEU A 422 -0.80 -2.90 7.55
CA LEU A 422 0.48 -2.43 8.07
C LEU A 422 0.74 -2.97 9.48
N SER A 423 -0.28 -2.95 10.35
CA SER A 423 -0.19 -3.52 11.71
C SER A 423 0.17 -5.00 11.71
N GLN A 424 -0.25 -5.76 10.69
CA GLN A 424 0.14 -7.16 10.49
C GLN A 424 1.55 -7.26 9.87
N GLN A 425 1.88 -6.36 8.94
CA GLN A 425 3.17 -6.37 8.23
C GLN A 425 4.35 -6.08 9.16
N VAL A 426 4.23 -5.16 10.11
CA VAL A 426 5.31 -4.86 11.07
C VAL A 426 5.64 -6.01 12.02
N GLN A 427 4.85 -7.08 12.02
CA GLN A 427 5.15 -8.32 12.73
C GLN A 427 5.95 -9.32 11.88
N ARG A 428 6.15 -9.02 10.59
CA ARG A 428 6.87 -9.84 9.63
C ARG A 428 7.94 -8.97 8.98
N TRP A 429 9.17 -9.43 8.99
CA TRP A 429 10.30 -8.68 8.46
C TRP A 429 11.26 -9.61 7.73
N GLY A 430 11.98 -9.05 6.78
CA GLY A 430 12.82 -9.79 5.85
C GLY A 430 12.16 -9.97 4.47
N HIS A 431 12.75 -10.79 3.65
CA HIS A 431 12.29 -11.07 2.28
C HIS A 431 10.97 -11.83 2.25
N GLU A 432 10.06 -11.38 1.41
CA GLU A 432 8.78 -12.03 1.18
C GLU A 432 8.82 -12.81 -0.15
N ALA A 433 9.41 -14.03 -0.10
CA ALA A 433 9.72 -14.83 -1.28
C ALA A 433 8.54 -15.01 -2.25
N LEU A 434 7.31 -15.21 -1.74
CA LEU A 434 6.13 -15.36 -2.61
C LEU A 434 5.79 -14.08 -3.38
N PHE A 435 5.96 -12.92 -2.75
CA PHE A 435 5.78 -11.63 -3.40
C PHE A 435 6.87 -11.40 -4.46
N GLU A 436 8.13 -11.59 -4.08
CA GLU A 436 9.27 -11.40 -4.96
C GLU A 436 9.21 -12.31 -6.20
N GLU A 437 8.84 -13.57 -6.03
CA GLU A 437 8.65 -14.51 -7.15
C GLU A 437 7.47 -14.13 -8.05
N SER A 438 6.36 -13.67 -7.45
CA SER A 438 5.21 -13.16 -8.21
C SER A 438 5.59 -11.92 -9.02
N LEU A 439 6.24 -10.94 -8.38
CA LEU A 439 6.66 -9.70 -9.00
C LEU A 439 7.65 -9.95 -10.13
N ALA A 440 8.59 -10.89 -9.96
CA ALA A 440 9.55 -11.26 -11.00
C ALA A 440 8.87 -11.82 -12.26
N VAL A 441 7.81 -12.63 -12.11
CA VAL A 441 7.03 -13.12 -13.27
C VAL A 441 6.20 -11.99 -13.87
N THR A 442 5.58 -11.16 -13.02
CA THR A 442 4.82 -9.98 -13.46
C THR A 442 5.69 -9.04 -14.28
N ALA A 443 6.90 -8.74 -13.83
CA ALA A 443 7.83 -7.90 -14.59
C ALA A 443 8.20 -8.51 -15.95
N LYS A 444 8.38 -9.83 -16.03
CA LYS A 444 8.63 -10.50 -17.33
C LYS A 444 7.42 -10.36 -18.28
N MET A 445 6.18 -10.47 -17.78
CA MET A 445 4.98 -10.23 -18.59
C MET A 445 4.97 -8.79 -19.13
N LEU A 446 5.19 -7.80 -18.26
CA LEU A 446 5.16 -6.39 -18.63
C LEU A 446 6.26 -6.00 -19.63
N MET A 447 7.46 -6.61 -19.51
CA MET A 447 8.55 -6.37 -20.46
C MET A 447 8.22 -6.85 -21.88
N LEU A 448 7.43 -7.90 -22.03
CA LEU A 448 6.96 -8.37 -23.37
C LEU A 448 6.06 -7.33 -24.03
N GLY A 449 5.18 -6.66 -23.29
CA GLY A 449 4.31 -5.61 -23.81
C GLY A 449 5.04 -4.33 -24.25
N LYS A 450 6.26 -4.10 -23.77
CA LYS A 450 7.09 -2.94 -24.19
C LYS A 450 7.93 -3.22 -25.44
N SER A 451 8.00 -4.47 -25.86
CA SER A 451 8.82 -4.89 -27.00
C SER A 451 8.05 -4.85 -28.34
N GLU A 452 6.75 -4.58 -28.30
CA GLU A 452 5.89 -4.34 -29.47
C GLU A 452 5.67 -2.83 -29.68
#